data_830a324bfa1499c0408ebca548a42d54
#
_entry.id   830a324bfa1499c0408ebca548a42d54
#
_cell.length_a   1.000
_cell.length_b   1.000
_cell.length_c   1.000
_cell.angle_alpha   90.00
_cell.angle_beta   90.00
_cell.angle_gamma   90.00
#
_symmetry.space_group_name_H-M   'P 1'
#
loop_
_entity.id
_entity.type
_entity.pdbx_description
1 polymer ?
#
loop_
_entity_poly.entity_id
_entity_poly.type
_entity_poly.pdbx_seq_one_letter_code
_entity_poly.pdbx_strand_id
1 'polypeptide(L)'
;REGDREYKRISSDKNTRSSMINQGFNIEEVYLHSALPDSIDILVISELRAPLSAGEMSYLQEFINRGGNLFVLGGPGRQELMNPIIEQFGVRFMPGQLVQPTPLLQADLIQAIPTDEGAAYWSNLDFIRKNEGCVAMPGCVGLEYTPTDGITVVPLLSTDTTGCWNRIVATDFVRDSVRYMPETGDQAGIFTTTLALTRNVNDLEQRVLIVGNTDFLS
;
A
#
# COMPACT_ATOMS: atom_id res chain seq x y z
N ARG A 1 6.58 12.43 -6.85
CA ARG A 1 6.14 12.40 -8.27
C ARG A 1 5.76 13.79 -8.78
N GLU A 2 6.59 14.79 -8.51
CA GLU A 2 6.37 16.14 -9.03
C GLU A 2 6.20 16.11 -10.56
N GLY A 3 5.10 16.69 -11.05
CA GLY A 3 4.78 16.69 -12.49
C GLY A 3 4.06 15.44 -13.01
N ASP A 4 3.89 14.41 -12.19
CA ASP A 4 3.15 13.22 -12.60
C ASP A 4 1.66 13.57 -12.78
N ARG A 5 1.19 13.44 -14.02
CA ARG A 5 -0.17 13.83 -14.41
C ARG A 5 -1.23 12.97 -13.72
N GLU A 6 -0.94 11.70 -13.52
CA GLU A 6 -1.87 10.75 -12.91
C GLU A 6 -1.99 11.01 -11.41
N TYR A 7 -0.88 11.26 -10.73
CA TYR A 7 -0.90 11.66 -9.33
C TYR A 7 -1.74 12.93 -9.10
N LYS A 8 -1.57 13.95 -9.95
CA LYS A 8 -2.38 15.18 -9.87
C LYS A 8 -3.86 14.93 -10.10
N ARG A 9 -4.20 13.99 -10.99
CA ARG A 9 -5.58 13.60 -11.24
C ARG A 9 -6.23 12.99 -10.00
N ILE A 10 -5.52 12.13 -9.28
CA ILE A 10 -6.01 11.49 -8.05
C ILE A 10 -6.06 12.47 -6.89
N SER A 11 -5.05 13.29 -6.72
CA SER A 11 -4.91 14.17 -5.55
C SER A 11 -5.68 15.48 -5.68
N SER A 12 -5.43 16.27 -6.73
CA SER A 12 -5.80 17.68 -6.81
C SER A 12 -6.63 18.09 -8.03
N ASP A 13 -6.97 17.17 -8.94
CA ASP A 13 -7.82 17.49 -10.09
C ASP A 13 -9.29 17.66 -9.66
N LYS A 14 -9.77 18.91 -9.70
CA LYS A 14 -11.15 19.25 -9.34
C LYS A 14 -12.20 18.68 -10.30
N ASN A 15 -11.81 18.26 -11.50
CA ASN A 15 -12.71 17.68 -12.50
C ASN A 15 -12.89 16.16 -12.29
N THR A 16 -12.02 15.52 -11.52
CA THR A 16 -12.10 14.09 -11.21
C THR A 16 -12.88 13.90 -9.91
N ARG A 17 -14.09 13.31 -10.00
CA ARG A 17 -14.99 13.14 -8.85
C ARG A 17 -14.33 12.42 -7.66
N SER A 18 -13.50 11.44 -7.93
CA SER A 18 -12.82 10.62 -6.93
C SER A 18 -11.53 11.24 -6.39
N SER A 19 -11.11 12.40 -6.89
CA SER A 19 -9.88 13.04 -6.39
C SER A 19 -10.01 13.43 -4.91
N MET A 20 -8.91 13.37 -4.18
CA MET A 20 -8.86 13.63 -2.74
C MET A 20 -9.38 15.04 -2.40
N ILE A 21 -9.07 16.05 -3.23
CA ILE A 21 -9.57 17.41 -3.00
C ILE A 21 -11.10 17.47 -3.03
N ASN A 22 -11.76 16.69 -3.88
CA ASN A 22 -13.21 16.61 -3.96
C ASN A 22 -13.84 15.75 -2.86
N GLN A 23 -13.01 14.99 -2.13
CA GLN A 23 -13.41 14.26 -0.91
C GLN A 23 -13.18 15.07 0.38
N GLY A 24 -12.81 16.35 0.24
CA GLY A 24 -12.66 17.27 1.38
C GLY A 24 -11.25 17.34 1.96
N PHE A 25 -10.26 16.77 1.30
CA PHE A 25 -8.85 16.91 1.72
C PHE A 25 -8.22 18.15 1.12
N ASN A 26 -7.47 18.89 1.92
CA ASN A 26 -6.54 19.89 1.43
C ASN A 26 -5.23 19.19 1.06
N ILE A 27 -4.75 19.38 -0.15
CA ILE A 27 -3.57 18.69 -0.68
C ILE A 27 -2.46 19.70 -0.95
N GLU A 28 -1.28 19.42 -0.42
CA GLU A 28 -0.06 20.15 -0.78
C GLU A 28 1.11 19.19 -1.02
N GLU A 29 2.04 19.58 -1.86
CA GLU A 29 3.30 18.86 -2.05
C GLU A 29 4.29 19.33 -0.99
N VAL A 30 4.93 18.38 -0.33
CA VAL A 30 5.96 18.66 0.68
C VAL A 30 7.27 17.99 0.31
N TYR A 31 8.35 18.62 0.71
CA TYR A 31 9.71 18.13 0.52
C TYR A 31 10.38 17.92 1.88
N LEU A 32 11.02 16.78 2.06
CA LEU A 32 11.72 16.44 3.31
C LEU A 32 13.10 17.14 3.43
N HIS A 33 13.18 18.43 3.07
CA HIS A 33 14.38 19.25 3.25
C HIS A 33 14.43 19.94 4.61
N SER A 34 13.31 19.91 5.35
CA SER A 34 13.13 20.46 6.69
C SER A 34 12.03 19.68 7.40
N ALA A 35 11.85 19.95 8.71
CA ALA A 35 10.73 19.41 9.46
C ALA A 35 9.39 19.74 8.77
N LEU A 36 8.49 18.76 8.75
CA LEU A 36 7.16 18.93 8.16
C LEU A 36 6.31 19.87 9.05
N PRO A 37 5.53 20.77 8.43
CA PRO A 37 4.63 21.66 9.17
C PRO A 37 3.63 20.91 10.05
N ASP A 38 3.23 21.53 11.16
CA ASP A 38 2.22 20.94 12.07
C ASP A 38 0.82 20.88 11.43
N SER A 39 0.61 21.63 10.34
CA SER A 39 -0.63 21.60 9.57
C SER A 39 -0.82 20.33 8.73
N ILE A 40 0.21 19.49 8.62
CA ILE A 40 0.13 18.23 7.89
C ILE A 40 -0.42 17.14 8.83
N ASP A 41 -1.64 16.70 8.58
CA ASP A 41 -2.28 15.62 9.33
C ASP A 41 -1.90 14.23 8.81
N ILE A 42 -1.76 14.10 7.48
CA ILE A 42 -1.49 12.83 6.81
C ILE A 42 -0.38 13.03 5.78
N LEU A 43 0.68 12.23 5.89
CA LEU A 43 1.73 12.17 4.88
C LEU A 43 1.51 10.96 3.97
N VAL A 44 1.38 11.22 2.67
CA VAL A 44 1.30 10.16 1.65
C VAL A 44 2.69 9.92 1.07
N ILE A 45 3.17 8.69 1.15
CA ILE A 45 4.45 8.25 0.59
C ILE A 45 4.18 7.18 -0.45
N SER A 46 4.50 7.48 -1.71
CA SER A 46 4.26 6.56 -2.82
C SER A 46 5.56 6.33 -3.59
N GLU A 47 5.95 5.08 -3.73
CA GLU A 47 7.03 4.59 -4.60
C GLU A 47 8.27 5.48 -4.68
N LEU A 48 9.08 5.51 -3.66
CA LEU A 48 10.36 6.22 -3.70
C LEU A 48 11.20 5.75 -4.90
N ARG A 49 11.82 6.71 -5.59
CA ARG A 49 12.72 6.44 -6.72
C ARG A 49 14.18 6.31 -6.31
N ALA A 50 14.49 6.78 -5.11
CA ALA A 50 15.80 6.71 -4.50
C ALA A 50 15.65 6.57 -2.98
N PRO A 51 16.65 6.03 -2.27
CA PRO A 51 16.62 5.98 -0.82
C PRO A 51 16.57 7.41 -0.24
N LEU A 52 15.84 7.57 0.85
CA LEU A 52 15.88 8.82 1.62
C LEU A 52 17.28 9.01 2.19
N SER A 53 17.80 10.23 2.13
CA SER A 53 19.01 10.60 2.86
C SER A 53 18.79 10.52 4.37
N ALA A 54 19.86 10.49 5.16
CA ALA A 54 19.75 10.46 6.61
C ALA A 54 18.97 11.68 7.17
N GLY A 55 19.11 12.85 6.54
CA GLY A 55 18.36 14.06 6.91
C GLY A 55 16.87 13.92 6.62
N GLU A 56 16.50 13.46 5.42
CA GLU A 56 15.09 13.24 5.04
C GLU A 56 14.45 12.17 5.92
N MET A 57 15.15 11.08 6.21
CA MET A 57 14.68 10.06 7.14
C MET A 57 14.49 10.61 8.55
N SER A 58 15.35 11.51 9.02
CA SER A 58 15.21 12.17 10.33
C SER A 58 13.94 13.03 10.40
N TYR A 59 13.66 13.83 9.37
CA TYR A 59 12.44 14.65 9.32
C TYR A 59 11.18 13.79 9.23
N LEU A 60 11.22 12.69 8.45
CA LEU A 60 10.15 11.72 8.41
C LEU A 60 9.90 11.09 9.79
N GLN A 61 10.98 10.69 10.47
CA GLN A 61 10.89 10.09 11.81
C GLN A 61 10.34 11.08 12.85
N GLU A 62 10.69 12.35 12.75
CA GLU A 62 10.12 13.41 13.60
C GLU A 62 8.61 13.52 13.40
N PHE A 63 8.14 13.52 12.14
CA PHE A 63 6.72 13.51 11.81
C PHE A 63 5.99 12.27 12.40
N ILE A 64 6.59 11.09 12.26
CA ILE A 64 6.05 9.84 12.80
C ILE A 64 5.99 9.87 14.33
N ASN A 65 7.04 10.36 14.98
CA ASN A 65 7.18 10.38 16.44
C ASN A 65 6.24 11.39 17.12
N ARG A 66 5.80 12.43 16.41
CA ARG A 66 4.80 13.35 16.93
C ARG A 66 3.34 12.88 16.74
N GLY A 67 3.13 11.70 16.13
CA GLY A 67 1.80 11.11 15.92
C GLY A 67 1.19 11.43 14.55
N GLY A 68 1.97 11.92 13.58
CA GLY A 68 1.51 12.16 12.22
C GLY A 68 1.03 10.88 11.54
N ASN A 69 -0.10 10.94 10.85
CA ASN A 69 -0.66 9.79 10.16
C ASN A 69 0.06 9.51 8.84
N LEU A 70 0.11 8.24 8.43
CA LEU A 70 0.79 7.82 7.21
C LEU A 70 -0.16 7.09 6.26
N PHE A 71 0.02 7.35 4.97
CA PHE A 71 -0.51 6.53 3.90
C PHE A 71 0.64 6.11 2.99
N VAL A 72 1.05 4.84 3.07
CA VAL A 72 2.24 4.31 2.41
C VAL A 72 1.83 3.35 1.31
N LEU A 73 2.28 3.62 0.11
CA LEU A 73 1.96 2.88 -1.10
C LEU A 73 3.25 2.29 -1.67
N GLY A 74 3.31 0.96 -1.75
CA GLY A 74 4.44 0.23 -2.33
C GLY A 74 4.09 -0.42 -3.65
N GLY A 75 5.10 -0.92 -4.35
CA GLY A 75 4.94 -1.63 -5.61
C GLY A 75 6.17 -2.45 -5.96
N PRO A 76 6.10 -3.27 -7.02
CA PRO A 76 7.22 -4.12 -7.44
C PRO A 76 8.49 -3.34 -7.72
N GLY A 77 9.64 -3.88 -7.26
CA GLY A 77 10.95 -3.27 -7.46
C GLY A 77 11.22 -2.03 -6.59
N ARG A 78 10.33 -1.72 -5.63
CA ARG A 78 10.50 -0.59 -4.70
C ARG A 78 10.58 -1.01 -3.24
N GLN A 79 10.48 -2.28 -2.94
CA GLN A 79 10.41 -2.82 -1.59
C GLN A 79 11.60 -2.41 -0.73
N GLU A 80 12.84 -2.49 -1.26
CA GLU A 80 14.05 -2.11 -0.52
C GLU A 80 14.10 -0.62 -0.16
N LEU A 81 13.48 0.24 -0.98
CA LEU A 81 13.41 1.67 -0.72
C LEU A 81 12.31 2.02 0.29
N MET A 82 11.23 1.25 0.29
CA MET A 82 10.05 1.52 1.10
C MET A 82 10.09 0.84 2.48
N ASN A 83 10.69 -0.34 2.58
CA ASN A 83 10.74 -1.12 3.81
C ASN A 83 11.35 -0.37 5.00
N PRO A 84 12.44 0.42 4.88
CA PRO A 84 12.97 1.18 6.00
C PRO A 84 11.97 2.15 6.66
N ILE A 85 10.93 2.55 5.93
CA ILE A 85 9.88 3.45 6.46
C ILE A 85 8.90 2.68 7.33
N ILE A 86 8.51 1.47 6.92
CA ILE A 86 7.40 0.71 7.53
C ILE A 86 7.86 -0.36 8.52
N GLU A 87 9.12 -0.77 8.50
CA GLU A 87 9.64 -1.80 9.41
C GLU A 87 9.49 -1.44 10.89
N GLN A 88 9.51 -0.16 11.23
CA GLN A 88 9.26 0.30 12.60
C GLN A 88 7.84 -0.02 13.12
N PHE A 89 6.92 -0.34 12.21
CA PHE A 89 5.56 -0.77 12.53
C PHE A 89 5.40 -2.29 12.53
N GLY A 90 6.51 -3.03 12.36
CA GLY A 90 6.49 -4.49 12.24
C GLY A 90 5.96 -4.99 10.90
N VAL A 91 5.98 -4.17 9.84
CA VAL A 91 5.47 -4.49 8.50
C VAL A 91 6.59 -4.42 7.47
N ARG A 92 6.53 -5.32 6.47
CA ARG A 92 7.41 -5.30 5.30
C ARG A 92 6.63 -5.57 4.03
N PHE A 93 7.01 -4.90 2.95
CA PHE A 93 6.66 -5.35 1.61
C PHE A 93 7.47 -6.60 1.26
N MET A 94 6.78 -7.65 0.83
CA MET A 94 7.41 -8.90 0.39
C MET A 94 8.27 -8.67 -0.86
N PRO A 95 9.38 -9.38 -1.03
CA PRO A 95 10.10 -9.37 -2.29
C PRO A 95 9.24 -9.96 -3.41
N GLY A 96 9.46 -9.52 -4.66
CA GLY A 96 8.73 -10.04 -5.82
C GLY A 96 7.44 -9.28 -6.10
N GLN A 97 6.49 -9.97 -6.72
CA GLN A 97 5.20 -9.45 -7.17
C GLN A 97 4.14 -10.54 -7.09
N LEU A 98 2.93 -10.18 -6.69
CA LEU A 98 1.80 -11.10 -6.64
C LEU A 98 1.28 -11.40 -8.05
N VAL A 99 0.84 -12.63 -8.24
CA VAL A 99 0.32 -13.16 -9.50
C VAL A 99 -0.98 -13.90 -9.23
N GLN A 100 -2.02 -13.58 -10.02
CA GLN A 100 -3.33 -14.20 -9.97
C GLN A 100 -3.87 -14.42 -11.39
N PRO A 101 -3.52 -15.53 -12.06
CA PRO A 101 -3.99 -15.79 -13.39
C PRO A 101 -5.51 -15.96 -13.45
N THR A 102 -6.13 -15.18 -14.28
CA THR A 102 -7.56 -15.30 -14.60
C THR A 102 -7.73 -15.35 -16.11
N PRO A 103 -8.81 -15.98 -16.64
CA PRO A 103 -8.96 -16.20 -18.08
C PRO A 103 -9.01 -14.93 -18.93
N LEU A 104 -9.37 -13.77 -18.36
CA LEU A 104 -9.67 -12.56 -19.12
C LEU A 104 -8.81 -11.35 -18.72
N LEU A 105 -7.99 -11.46 -17.67
CA LEU A 105 -7.22 -10.35 -17.13
C LEU A 105 -5.72 -10.71 -17.17
N GLN A 106 -4.88 -9.68 -17.12
CA GLN A 106 -3.44 -9.89 -16.96
C GLN A 106 -3.16 -10.53 -15.60
N ALA A 107 -2.18 -11.41 -15.56
CA ALA A 107 -1.90 -12.20 -14.37
C ALA A 107 -1.34 -11.39 -13.18
N ASP A 108 -0.88 -10.17 -13.42
CA ASP A 108 -0.44 -9.21 -12.40
C ASP A 108 -1.57 -8.31 -11.87
N LEU A 109 -2.78 -8.44 -12.40
CA LEU A 109 -3.96 -7.78 -11.85
C LEU A 109 -4.54 -8.61 -10.70
N ILE A 110 -4.23 -8.22 -9.49
CA ILE A 110 -4.77 -8.87 -8.29
C ILE A 110 -6.19 -8.37 -8.02
N GLN A 111 -7.12 -9.30 -7.82
CA GLN A 111 -8.47 -9.05 -7.36
C GLN A 111 -8.50 -9.23 -5.84
N ALA A 112 -8.09 -8.20 -5.10
CA ALA A 112 -8.04 -8.26 -3.65
C ALA A 112 -9.44 -8.22 -3.03
N ILE A 113 -9.70 -9.13 -2.11
CA ILE A 113 -10.99 -9.25 -1.42
C ILE A 113 -10.90 -8.75 0.02
N PRO A 114 -11.97 -8.16 0.57
CA PRO A 114 -11.99 -7.79 1.98
C PRO A 114 -11.87 -9.01 2.89
N THR A 115 -11.01 -8.91 3.89
CA THR A 115 -10.90 -9.91 4.97
C THR A 115 -12.10 -9.80 5.92
N ASP A 116 -12.26 -10.74 6.85
CA ASP A 116 -13.28 -10.66 7.92
C ASP A 116 -13.02 -9.46 8.80
N GLU A 117 -11.78 -9.23 9.18
CA GLU A 117 -11.35 -8.08 9.98
C GLU A 117 -11.54 -6.77 9.23
N GLY A 118 -11.21 -6.73 7.94
CA GLY A 118 -11.41 -5.55 7.10
C GLY A 118 -12.88 -5.17 6.94
N ALA A 119 -13.76 -6.15 6.75
CA ALA A 119 -15.21 -5.94 6.69
C ALA A 119 -15.77 -5.43 8.04
N ALA A 120 -15.26 -5.95 9.16
CA ALA A 120 -15.62 -5.45 10.49
C ALA A 120 -15.08 -4.04 10.77
N TYR A 121 -13.91 -3.71 10.20
CA TYR A 121 -13.25 -2.42 10.40
C TYR A 121 -13.92 -1.28 9.63
N TRP A 122 -14.38 -1.52 8.40
CA TRP A 122 -14.95 -0.46 7.55
C TRP A 122 -16.16 -0.94 6.74
N SER A 123 -17.28 -0.27 6.91
CA SER A 123 -18.57 -0.61 6.31
C SER A 123 -18.55 -0.71 4.76
N ASN A 124 -17.69 0.06 4.08
CA ASN A 124 -17.55 -0.06 2.63
C ASN A 124 -16.89 -1.39 2.22
N LEU A 125 -15.94 -1.89 3.01
CA LEU A 125 -15.36 -3.21 2.78
C LEU A 125 -16.37 -4.32 3.06
N ASP A 126 -17.19 -4.17 4.10
CA ASP A 126 -18.32 -5.09 4.37
C ASP A 126 -19.32 -5.11 3.19
N PHE A 127 -19.63 -3.93 2.62
CA PHE A 127 -20.49 -3.84 1.44
C PHE A 127 -19.87 -4.55 0.23
N ILE A 128 -18.58 -4.32 -0.06
CA ILE A 128 -17.85 -4.99 -1.16
C ILE A 128 -17.91 -6.49 -0.95
N ARG A 129 -17.61 -6.97 0.25
CA ARG A 129 -17.61 -8.40 0.58
C ARG A 129 -18.98 -9.04 0.43
N LYS A 130 -20.04 -8.42 0.95
CA LYS A 130 -21.43 -8.92 0.83
C LYS A 130 -21.93 -9.01 -0.60
N ASN A 131 -21.36 -8.23 -1.50
CA ASN A 131 -21.68 -8.24 -2.93
C ASN A 131 -20.66 -9.02 -3.76
N GLU A 132 -19.81 -9.85 -3.12
CA GLU A 132 -18.77 -10.65 -3.79
C GLU A 132 -17.86 -9.81 -4.69
N GLY A 133 -17.64 -8.56 -4.31
CA GLY A 133 -16.80 -7.61 -5.02
C GLY A 133 -15.32 -7.74 -4.62
N CYS A 134 -14.47 -7.13 -5.42
CA CYS A 134 -13.04 -7.04 -5.18
C CYS A 134 -12.49 -5.64 -5.44
N VAL A 135 -11.28 -5.39 -4.99
CA VAL A 135 -10.49 -4.20 -5.32
C VAL A 135 -9.40 -4.62 -6.31
N ALA A 136 -9.40 -4.00 -7.50
CA ALA A 136 -8.41 -4.25 -8.53
C ALA A 136 -7.07 -3.60 -8.15
N MET A 137 -6.00 -4.38 -8.11
CA MET A 137 -4.65 -3.95 -7.70
C MET A 137 -3.63 -4.42 -8.73
N PRO A 138 -3.41 -3.67 -9.83
CA PRO A 138 -2.44 -4.04 -10.85
C PRO A 138 -1.01 -3.85 -10.34
N GLY A 139 -0.13 -4.85 -10.52
CA GLY A 139 1.25 -4.76 -10.05
C GLY A 139 1.37 -4.71 -8.52
N CYS A 140 0.68 -5.60 -7.82
CA CYS A 140 0.63 -5.63 -6.36
C CYS A 140 1.79 -6.44 -5.75
N VAL A 141 2.26 -6.03 -4.58
CA VAL A 141 3.16 -6.80 -3.71
C VAL A 141 2.44 -7.21 -2.43
N GLY A 142 2.82 -8.36 -1.88
CA GLY A 142 2.31 -8.82 -0.59
C GLY A 142 2.89 -8.03 0.57
N LEU A 143 2.21 -8.09 1.70
CA LEU A 143 2.64 -7.52 2.98
C LEU A 143 2.84 -8.63 4.00
N GLU A 144 4.00 -8.63 4.63
CA GLU A 144 4.28 -9.42 5.84
C GLU A 144 4.18 -8.50 7.06
N TYR A 145 3.63 -9.02 8.15
CA TYR A 145 3.59 -8.27 9.40
C TYR A 145 3.78 -9.17 10.61
N THR A 146 4.44 -8.63 11.61
CA THR A 146 4.66 -9.29 12.90
C THR A 146 4.01 -8.46 14.00
N PRO A 147 3.29 -9.09 14.94
CA PRO A 147 2.73 -8.37 16.08
C PRO A 147 3.80 -7.55 16.79
N THR A 148 3.51 -6.27 17.00
CA THR A 148 4.41 -5.32 17.66
C THR A 148 3.67 -4.69 18.83
N ASP A 149 4.30 -4.64 19.99
CA ASP A 149 3.68 -4.10 21.21
C ASP A 149 3.18 -2.66 21.00
N GLY A 150 1.96 -2.42 21.43
CA GLY A 150 1.31 -1.10 21.32
C GLY A 150 0.80 -0.75 19.92
N ILE A 151 0.91 -1.65 18.94
CA ILE A 151 0.38 -1.45 17.58
C ILE A 151 -0.73 -2.48 17.32
N THR A 152 -1.91 -2.00 17.01
CA THR A 152 -3.00 -2.83 16.50
C THR A 152 -2.89 -2.90 14.98
N VAL A 153 -2.87 -4.09 14.42
CA VAL A 153 -2.80 -4.34 12.97
C VAL A 153 -4.08 -5.01 12.52
N VAL A 154 -4.71 -4.46 11.49
CA VAL A 154 -5.91 -5.02 10.87
C VAL A 154 -5.63 -5.26 9.39
N PRO A 155 -5.60 -6.52 8.91
CA PRO A 155 -5.55 -6.81 7.50
C PRO A 155 -6.89 -6.41 6.88
N LEU A 156 -6.86 -5.49 5.92
CA LEU A 156 -8.08 -5.00 5.26
C LEU A 156 -8.43 -5.81 4.02
N LEU A 157 -7.42 -6.07 3.19
CA LEU A 157 -7.56 -6.77 1.91
C LEU A 157 -6.53 -7.89 1.81
N SER A 158 -6.91 -8.98 1.18
CA SER A 158 -6.02 -10.10 0.83
C SER A 158 -6.30 -10.60 -0.58
N THR A 159 -5.38 -11.41 -1.13
CA THR A 159 -5.67 -12.16 -2.34
C THR A 159 -6.75 -13.21 -2.07
N ASP A 160 -7.45 -13.65 -3.12
CA ASP A 160 -8.37 -14.78 -3.04
C ASP A 160 -7.62 -16.09 -2.66
N THR A 161 -8.37 -17.04 -2.16
CA THR A 161 -7.89 -18.35 -1.73
C THR A 161 -7.39 -19.24 -2.88
N THR A 162 -7.70 -18.90 -4.14
CA THR A 162 -7.45 -19.75 -5.28
C THR A 162 -6.39 -19.20 -6.23
N GLY A 163 -5.30 -19.97 -6.41
CA GLY A 163 -4.37 -19.80 -7.53
C GLY A 163 -3.46 -18.59 -7.49
N CYS A 164 -3.30 -17.91 -6.35
CA CYS A 164 -2.36 -16.82 -6.20
C CYS A 164 -0.97 -17.32 -5.76
N TRP A 165 0.06 -16.65 -6.22
CA TRP A 165 1.42 -16.86 -5.72
C TRP A 165 2.23 -15.58 -5.73
N ASN A 166 3.27 -15.53 -4.94
CA ASN A 166 4.28 -14.50 -5.00
C ASN A 166 5.40 -14.93 -5.95
N ARG A 167 5.66 -14.12 -6.97
CA ARG A 167 6.68 -14.33 -8.00
C ARG A 167 7.92 -13.51 -7.69
N ILE A 168 9.07 -14.18 -7.55
CA ILE A 168 10.36 -13.53 -7.26
C ILE A 168 11.08 -13.10 -8.54
N VAL A 169 10.96 -13.89 -9.60
CA VAL A 169 11.64 -13.63 -10.87
C VAL A 169 10.91 -12.53 -11.65
N ALA A 170 11.67 -11.53 -12.11
CA ALA A 170 11.11 -10.49 -12.97
C ALA A 170 10.43 -11.10 -14.21
N THR A 171 9.21 -10.72 -14.47
CA THR A 171 8.35 -11.29 -15.51
C THR A 171 7.71 -10.18 -16.34
N ASP A 172 7.73 -10.31 -17.65
CA ASP A 172 6.94 -9.48 -18.57
C ASP A 172 5.56 -10.11 -18.74
N PHE A 173 4.58 -9.65 -17.95
CA PHE A 173 3.21 -10.21 -17.95
C PHE A 173 2.45 -10.03 -19.27
N VAL A 174 2.98 -9.23 -20.20
CA VAL A 174 2.40 -9.05 -21.55
C VAL A 174 2.94 -10.09 -22.52
N ARG A 175 4.21 -10.47 -22.41
CA ARG A 175 4.92 -11.31 -23.38
C ARG A 175 5.16 -12.72 -22.90
N ASP A 176 5.35 -12.90 -21.60
CA ASP A 176 5.72 -14.18 -21.01
C ASP A 176 4.49 -15.04 -20.72
N SER A 177 4.65 -16.35 -20.91
CA SER A 177 3.67 -17.32 -20.43
C SER A 177 3.78 -17.43 -18.90
N VAL A 178 2.78 -16.95 -18.19
CA VAL A 178 2.76 -16.90 -16.73
C VAL A 178 2.24 -18.23 -16.18
N ARG A 179 3.12 -18.98 -15.50
CA ARG A 179 2.79 -20.22 -14.80
C ARG A 179 3.49 -20.27 -13.46
N TYR A 180 2.93 -20.96 -12.50
CA TYR A 180 3.55 -21.22 -11.21
C TYR A 180 4.82 -22.04 -11.35
N MET A 181 5.95 -21.57 -10.82
CA MET A 181 7.28 -22.20 -10.91
C MET A 181 7.95 -22.21 -9.53
N PRO A 182 7.63 -23.19 -8.67
CA PRO A 182 8.21 -23.27 -7.31
C PRO A 182 9.73 -23.46 -7.33
N GLU A 183 10.27 -24.05 -8.39
CA GLU A 183 11.72 -24.22 -8.60
C GLU A 183 12.48 -22.90 -8.75
N THR A 184 11.79 -21.82 -9.10
CA THR A 184 12.37 -20.45 -9.19
C THR A 184 12.06 -19.57 -7.98
N GLY A 185 11.46 -20.15 -6.94
CA GLY A 185 11.14 -19.47 -5.70
C GLY A 185 9.70 -18.93 -5.60
N ASP A 186 8.83 -19.28 -6.56
CA ASP A 186 7.40 -18.91 -6.46
C ASP A 186 6.78 -19.56 -5.22
N GLN A 187 6.04 -18.78 -4.46
CA GLN A 187 5.34 -19.22 -3.25
C GLN A 187 3.85 -19.06 -3.42
N ALA A 188 3.11 -20.18 -3.46
CA ALA A 188 1.66 -20.14 -3.50
C ALA A 188 1.09 -19.85 -2.10
N GLY A 189 0.02 -19.06 -2.05
CA GLY A 189 -0.63 -18.73 -0.77
C GLY A 189 -1.68 -17.64 -0.89
N ILE A 190 -2.18 -17.24 0.28
CA ILE A 190 -3.01 -16.06 0.48
C ILE A 190 -2.10 -14.96 1.00
N PHE A 191 -2.15 -13.79 0.38
CA PHE A 191 -1.27 -12.68 0.70
C PHE A 191 -2.09 -11.47 1.12
N THR A 192 -1.73 -10.87 2.23
CA THR A 192 -2.26 -9.56 2.62
C THR A 192 -1.75 -8.50 1.67
N THR A 193 -2.64 -7.65 1.17
CA THR A 193 -2.31 -6.55 0.24
C THR A 193 -2.49 -5.17 0.85
N THR A 194 -3.28 -5.06 1.91
CA THR A 194 -3.58 -3.79 2.58
C THR A 194 -3.70 -4.00 4.08
N LEU A 195 -3.00 -3.16 4.85
CA LEU A 195 -3.01 -3.16 6.31
C LEU A 195 -3.40 -1.77 6.83
N ALA A 196 -4.31 -1.74 7.81
CA ALA A 196 -4.52 -0.59 8.67
C ALA A 196 -3.86 -0.84 10.03
N LEU A 197 -3.09 0.14 10.50
CA LEU A 197 -2.44 0.08 11.80
C LEU A 197 -2.87 1.28 12.65
N THR A 198 -3.01 1.05 13.94
CA THR A 198 -3.28 2.11 14.93
C THR A 198 -2.37 1.95 16.14
N ARG A 199 -1.88 3.06 16.67
CA ARG A 199 -1.18 3.14 17.94
C ARG A 199 -1.40 4.50 18.60
N ASN A 200 -1.14 4.58 19.89
CA ASN A 200 -1.16 5.86 20.62
C ASN A 200 0.24 6.46 20.69
N VAL A 201 0.35 7.72 20.31
CA VAL A 201 1.58 8.52 20.38
C VAL A 201 1.23 9.85 21.04
N ASN A 202 1.79 10.15 22.22
CA ASN A 202 1.53 11.41 22.95
C ASN A 202 0.02 11.72 23.12
N ASP A 203 -0.76 10.73 23.55
CA ASP A 203 -2.22 10.79 23.71
C ASP A 203 -3.01 11.02 22.42
N LEU A 204 -2.36 10.93 21.25
CA LEU A 204 -2.99 10.98 19.94
C LEU A 204 -3.06 9.59 19.32
N GLU A 205 -4.18 9.25 18.73
CA GLU A 205 -4.29 8.04 17.92
C GLU A 205 -3.63 8.28 16.57
N GLN A 206 -2.48 7.64 16.34
CA GLN A 206 -1.81 7.60 15.05
C GLN A 206 -2.37 6.46 14.20
N ARG A 207 -2.67 6.75 12.95
CA ARG A 207 -3.16 5.79 11.96
C ARG A 207 -2.17 5.66 10.82
N VAL A 208 -1.90 4.42 10.42
CA VAL A 208 -1.01 4.12 9.30
C VAL A 208 -1.76 3.16 8.36
N LEU A 209 -1.90 3.55 7.11
CA LEU A 209 -2.42 2.69 6.05
C LEU A 209 -1.26 2.29 5.13
N ILE A 210 -1.06 0.99 4.94
CA ILE A 210 -0.01 0.44 4.08
C ILE A 210 -0.66 -0.40 3.00
N VAL A 211 -0.35 -0.12 1.75
CA VAL A 211 -0.92 -0.78 0.58
C VAL A 211 0.18 -1.27 -0.34
N GLY A 212 0.10 -2.52 -0.76
CA GLY A 212 1.05 -3.18 -1.66
C GLY A 212 0.92 -2.77 -3.13
N ASN A 213 0.20 -1.70 -3.42
CA ASN A 213 -0.04 -1.23 -4.78
C ASN A 213 -0.18 0.28 -4.80
N THR A 214 0.29 0.93 -5.87
CA THR A 214 0.15 2.37 -6.07
C THR A 214 -0.93 2.74 -7.07
N ASP A 215 -1.27 1.83 -7.96
CA ASP A 215 -2.14 2.11 -9.11
C ASP A 215 -3.62 1.83 -8.84
N PHE A 216 -3.97 1.25 -7.68
CA PHE A 216 -5.37 1.00 -7.31
C PHE A 216 -6.19 2.29 -7.12
N LEU A 217 -5.53 3.42 -7.01
CA LEU A 217 -6.14 4.75 -6.92
C LEU A 217 -6.37 5.40 -8.29
N SER A 218 -5.86 4.80 -9.39
CA SER A 218 -5.91 5.37 -10.74
C SER A 218 -7.22 5.08 -11.49
#